data_b75cb5e720a9b719edb0cebc37ca3f5c
#
_entry.id   b75cb5e720a9b719edb0cebc37ca3f5c
#
_cell.length_a   1.000
_cell.length_b   1.000
_cell.length_c   1.000
_cell.angle_alpha   90.00
_cell.angle_beta   90.00
_cell.angle_gamma   90.00
#
_symmetry.space_group_name_H-M   'P 1'
#
loop_
_entity.id
_entity.type
_entity.pdbx_description
1 polymer ?
#
loop_
_entity_poly.entity_id
_entity_poly.type
_entity_poly.pdbx_seq_one_letter_code
_entity_poly.pdbx_strand_id
1 'polypeptide(L)'
;MDSIDTELAARIRRDIIFGTIKNSERVSEAQLCESYNVSRTPVRLALRLLEREGLVKRGEGRGYHVQSPSIQDIKQAVLVLGHLESLAARLMAQQPKQNESISILKNQIDEIDHLLSTLTFDDASLQLIQQHNAVFHKTIMENCGNNFVNFTCNQISHLPMLEVGLMVFDKSVLSTEEGVERSIFRLKLGNSQHKVICEAIEKGDSVRSEGMMREHLNILVEYIELFEKSDEKLTLSNLITYSGIELSTFEPTKKEASN
;
A
#
# COMPACT_ATOMS: atom_id res chain seq x y z
N MET A 1 -18.17 -12.30 -2.17
CA MET A 1 -17.76 -12.64 -3.55
C MET A 1 -17.63 -11.32 -4.29
N ASP A 2 -16.43 -10.95 -4.64
CA ASP A 2 -16.19 -9.79 -5.48
C ASP A 2 -16.79 -10.02 -6.86
N SER A 3 -17.29 -8.98 -7.48
CA SER A 3 -17.89 -9.10 -8.82
C SER A 3 -16.77 -9.32 -9.87
N ILE A 4 -17.11 -10.00 -10.96
CA ILE A 4 -16.15 -10.32 -12.05
C ILE A 4 -15.42 -9.07 -12.55
N ASP A 5 -16.09 -7.94 -12.56
CA ASP A 5 -15.52 -6.64 -12.97
C ASP A 5 -14.50 -6.11 -11.97
N THR A 6 -14.70 -6.28 -10.67
CA THR A 6 -13.76 -5.90 -9.61
C THR A 6 -12.49 -6.75 -9.68
N GLU A 7 -12.64 -8.06 -9.84
CA GLU A 7 -11.51 -8.98 -10.02
C GLU A 7 -10.73 -8.66 -11.31
N LEU A 8 -11.43 -8.42 -12.41
CA LEU A 8 -10.80 -8.03 -13.66
C LEU A 8 -10.06 -6.68 -13.53
N ALA A 9 -10.64 -5.69 -12.86
CA ALA A 9 -9.97 -4.42 -12.60
C ALA A 9 -8.69 -4.62 -11.78
N ALA A 10 -8.71 -5.49 -10.77
CA ALA A 10 -7.52 -5.83 -9.98
C ALA A 10 -6.42 -6.47 -10.84
N ARG A 11 -6.78 -7.38 -11.75
CA ARG A 11 -5.82 -8.01 -12.69
C ARG A 11 -5.20 -6.99 -13.65
N ILE A 12 -6.02 -6.14 -14.29
CA ILE A 12 -5.53 -5.11 -15.22
C ILE A 12 -4.67 -4.09 -14.47
N ARG A 13 -5.07 -3.66 -13.27
CA ARG A 13 -4.29 -2.76 -12.39
C ARG A 13 -2.91 -3.32 -12.13
N ARG A 14 -2.83 -4.60 -11.75
CA ARG A 14 -1.57 -5.31 -11.57
C ARG A 14 -0.70 -5.23 -12.82
N ASP A 15 -1.26 -5.57 -13.99
CA ASP A 15 -0.51 -5.62 -15.24
C ASP A 15 0.00 -4.23 -15.69
N ILE A 16 -0.71 -3.16 -15.32
CA ILE A 16 -0.25 -1.78 -15.49
C ILE A 16 0.91 -1.45 -14.53
N ILE A 17 0.76 -1.78 -13.25
CA ILE A 17 1.76 -1.46 -12.21
C ILE A 17 3.07 -2.20 -12.48
N PHE A 18 3.00 -3.47 -12.88
CA PHE A 18 4.18 -4.28 -13.19
C PHE A 18 4.72 -4.09 -14.62
N GLY A 19 4.07 -3.21 -15.42
CA GLY A 19 4.54 -2.84 -16.76
C GLY A 19 4.29 -3.91 -17.83
N THR A 20 3.49 -4.94 -17.56
CA THR A 20 3.00 -5.89 -18.56
C THR A 20 2.18 -5.16 -19.61
N ILE A 21 1.35 -4.20 -19.17
CA ILE A 21 0.71 -3.18 -20.01
C ILE A 21 1.49 -1.89 -19.80
N LYS A 22 2.11 -1.38 -20.87
CA LYS A 22 3.06 -0.27 -20.77
C LYS A 22 2.36 1.07 -20.52
N ASN A 23 3.06 1.97 -19.83
CA ASN A 23 2.61 3.37 -19.71
C ASN A 23 2.45 4.00 -21.10
N SER A 24 1.42 4.81 -21.26
CA SER A 24 0.99 5.41 -22.54
C SER A 24 0.52 4.42 -23.61
N GLU A 25 0.50 3.11 -23.33
CA GLU A 25 -0.04 2.12 -24.23
C GLU A 25 -1.54 2.38 -24.45
N ARG A 26 -1.97 2.22 -25.70
CA ARG A 26 -3.39 2.31 -26.05
C ARG A 26 -4.01 0.94 -25.93
N VAL A 27 -5.01 0.81 -25.06
CA VAL A 27 -5.78 -0.42 -24.89
C VAL A 27 -7.22 -0.22 -25.36
N SER A 28 -7.78 -1.24 -26.00
CA SER A 28 -9.17 -1.26 -26.43
C SER A 28 -9.97 -2.32 -25.67
N GLU A 29 -11.29 -2.11 -25.58
CA GLU A 29 -12.20 -3.11 -24.99
C GLU A 29 -12.01 -4.50 -25.64
N ALA A 30 -11.83 -4.54 -26.97
CA ALA A 30 -11.68 -5.79 -27.72
C ALA A 30 -10.39 -6.53 -27.33
N GLN A 31 -9.27 -5.83 -27.28
CA GLN A 31 -7.98 -6.41 -26.85
C GLN A 31 -8.07 -6.96 -25.43
N LEU A 32 -8.68 -6.23 -24.48
CA LEU A 32 -8.83 -6.70 -23.11
C LEU A 32 -9.77 -7.90 -23.00
N CYS A 33 -10.86 -7.93 -23.79
CA CYS A 33 -11.73 -9.12 -23.86
C CYS A 33 -10.95 -10.36 -24.28
N GLU A 34 -10.09 -10.23 -25.29
CA GLU A 34 -9.26 -11.32 -25.78
C GLU A 34 -8.18 -11.72 -24.77
N SER A 35 -7.42 -10.74 -24.25
CA SER A 35 -6.31 -10.99 -23.31
C SER A 35 -6.75 -11.65 -22.01
N TYR A 36 -7.92 -11.29 -21.49
CA TYR A 36 -8.43 -11.82 -20.23
C TYR A 36 -9.53 -12.87 -20.36
N ASN A 37 -9.89 -13.23 -21.60
CA ASN A 37 -10.94 -14.20 -21.93
C ASN A 37 -12.28 -13.88 -21.24
N VAL A 38 -12.74 -12.64 -21.34
CA VAL A 38 -13.98 -12.15 -20.74
C VAL A 38 -14.85 -11.39 -21.76
N SER A 39 -16.14 -11.25 -21.47
CA SER A 39 -17.06 -10.47 -22.29
C SER A 39 -16.86 -8.95 -22.14
N ARG A 40 -17.51 -8.16 -23.03
CA ARG A 40 -17.35 -6.68 -23.03
C ARG A 40 -17.89 -5.99 -21.79
N THR A 41 -18.93 -6.53 -21.16
CA THR A 41 -19.56 -5.87 -20.00
C THR A 41 -18.60 -5.74 -18.81
N PRO A 42 -17.97 -6.82 -18.30
CA PRO A 42 -17.00 -6.70 -17.22
C PRO A 42 -15.78 -5.85 -17.61
N VAL A 43 -15.32 -5.88 -18.87
CA VAL A 43 -14.21 -5.02 -19.33
C VAL A 43 -14.58 -3.54 -19.22
N ARG A 44 -15.79 -3.15 -19.64
CA ARG A 44 -16.25 -1.75 -19.53
C ARG A 44 -16.36 -1.29 -18.09
N LEU A 45 -16.85 -2.14 -17.20
CA LEU A 45 -16.96 -1.82 -15.77
C LEU A 45 -15.57 -1.71 -15.13
N ALA A 46 -14.67 -2.65 -15.43
CA ALA A 46 -13.28 -2.60 -14.97
C ALA A 46 -12.56 -1.32 -15.49
N LEU A 47 -12.71 -0.97 -16.77
CA LEU A 47 -12.11 0.25 -17.31
C LEU A 47 -12.66 1.53 -16.67
N ARG A 48 -13.94 1.59 -16.29
CA ARG A 48 -14.50 2.71 -15.53
C ARG A 48 -13.91 2.82 -14.12
N LEU A 49 -13.67 1.69 -13.46
CA LEU A 49 -13.00 1.67 -12.15
C LEU A 49 -11.58 2.20 -12.31
N LEU A 50 -10.81 1.68 -13.26
CA LEU A 50 -9.42 2.09 -13.52
C LEU A 50 -9.32 3.55 -14.00
N GLU A 51 -10.31 4.07 -14.73
CA GLU A 51 -10.38 5.48 -15.11
C GLU A 51 -10.60 6.39 -13.89
N ARG A 52 -11.48 5.99 -12.97
CA ARG A 52 -11.68 6.70 -11.70
C ARG A 52 -10.44 6.67 -10.81
N GLU A 53 -9.67 5.59 -10.88
CA GLU A 53 -8.40 5.42 -10.19
C GLU A 53 -7.24 6.17 -10.87
N GLY A 54 -7.46 6.77 -12.05
CA GLY A 54 -6.43 7.48 -12.81
C GLY A 54 -5.42 6.59 -13.52
N LEU A 55 -5.63 5.26 -13.54
CA LEU A 55 -4.73 4.30 -14.18
C LEU A 55 -4.94 4.18 -15.70
N VAL A 56 -6.09 4.61 -16.18
CA VAL A 56 -6.36 4.75 -17.60
C VAL A 56 -7.12 6.04 -17.84
N LYS A 57 -6.91 6.64 -19.03
CA LYS A 57 -7.63 7.83 -19.47
C LYS A 57 -8.24 7.56 -20.83
N ARG A 58 -9.49 7.96 -21.00
CA ARG A 58 -10.18 7.84 -22.29
C ARG A 58 -9.46 8.66 -23.35
N GLY A 59 -9.09 8.02 -24.46
CA GLY A 59 -8.43 8.67 -25.57
C GLY A 59 -9.41 9.42 -26.49
N GLU A 60 -8.87 10.27 -27.36
CA GLU A 60 -9.62 10.83 -28.48
C GLU A 60 -10.00 9.67 -29.43
N GLY A 61 -11.27 9.27 -29.44
CA GLY A 61 -11.78 8.14 -30.22
C GLY A 61 -12.08 6.91 -29.35
N ARG A 62 -11.95 5.70 -29.96
CA ARG A 62 -12.26 4.44 -29.29
C ARG A 62 -11.00 3.90 -28.57
N GLY A 63 -11.04 3.78 -27.26
CA GLY A 63 -9.98 3.16 -26.44
C GLY A 63 -9.54 4.03 -25.27
N TYR A 64 -8.59 3.49 -24.51
CA TYR A 64 -8.02 4.12 -23.32
C TYR A 64 -6.50 4.15 -23.46
N HIS A 65 -5.87 5.17 -22.87
CA HIS A 65 -4.42 5.25 -22.69
C HIS A 65 -4.09 4.90 -21.26
N VAL A 66 -3.12 4.02 -21.06
CA VAL A 66 -2.62 3.63 -19.76
C VAL A 66 -1.82 4.77 -19.13
N GLN A 67 -2.06 5.01 -17.85
CA GLN A 67 -1.37 6.00 -17.03
C GLN A 67 -0.81 5.27 -15.80
N SER A 68 0.44 4.80 -15.88
CA SER A 68 1.11 4.26 -14.69
C SER A 68 1.53 5.41 -13.80
N PRO A 69 1.24 5.35 -12.48
CA PRO A 69 1.73 6.37 -11.56
C PRO A 69 3.26 6.37 -11.54
N SER A 70 3.84 7.55 -11.48
CA SER A 70 5.28 7.72 -11.26
C SER A 70 5.61 7.55 -9.77
N ILE A 71 6.89 7.35 -9.44
CA ILE A 71 7.34 7.34 -8.04
C ILE A 71 7.02 8.68 -7.36
N GLN A 72 7.11 9.77 -8.10
CA GLN A 72 6.74 11.09 -7.57
C GLN A 72 5.24 11.17 -7.22
N ASP A 73 4.35 10.58 -8.03
CA ASP A 73 2.92 10.50 -7.71
C ASP A 73 2.69 9.69 -6.43
N ILE A 74 3.40 8.57 -6.27
CA ILE A 74 3.35 7.74 -5.06
C ILE A 74 3.82 8.55 -3.84
N LYS A 75 4.95 9.26 -3.92
CA LYS A 75 5.43 10.12 -2.82
C LYS A 75 4.40 11.17 -2.42
N GLN A 76 3.80 11.85 -3.39
CA GLN A 76 2.77 12.85 -3.13
C GLN A 76 1.53 12.24 -2.45
N ALA A 77 1.11 11.06 -2.89
CA ALA A 77 -0.01 10.35 -2.28
C ALA A 77 0.30 9.88 -0.85
N VAL A 78 1.50 9.34 -0.60
CA VAL A 78 1.97 8.94 0.74
C VAL A 78 1.99 10.14 1.69
N LEU A 79 2.42 11.32 1.24
CA LEU A 79 2.38 12.54 2.06
C LEU A 79 0.95 12.91 2.48
N VAL A 80 -0.01 12.82 1.56
CA VAL A 80 -1.43 13.11 1.87
C VAL A 80 -1.98 12.07 2.84
N LEU A 81 -1.74 10.78 2.59
CA LEU A 81 -2.15 9.69 3.49
C LEU A 81 -1.55 9.87 4.88
N GLY A 82 -0.26 10.23 4.97
CA GLY A 82 0.42 10.50 6.22
C GLY A 82 -0.24 11.62 7.05
N HIS A 83 -0.74 12.66 6.41
CA HIS A 83 -1.47 13.71 7.10
C HIS A 83 -2.84 13.23 7.60
N LEU A 84 -3.55 12.40 6.81
CA LEU A 84 -4.84 11.85 7.20
C LEU A 84 -4.70 10.85 8.35
N GLU A 85 -3.69 9.97 8.33
CA GLU A 85 -3.40 9.05 9.42
C GLU A 85 -2.95 9.77 10.70
N SER A 86 -2.16 10.84 10.57
CA SER A 86 -1.77 11.69 11.70
C SER A 86 -2.97 12.38 12.33
N LEU A 87 -3.90 12.88 11.51
CA LEU A 87 -5.17 13.43 11.98
C LEU A 87 -6.01 12.34 12.67
N ALA A 88 -6.07 11.13 12.14
CA ALA A 88 -6.78 10.02 12.76
C ALA A 88 -6.22 9.70 14.16
N ALA A 89 -4.91 9.61 14.31
CA ALA A 89 -4.25 9.37 15.59
C ALA A 89 -4.58 10.46 16.62
N ARG A 90 -4.53 11.74 16.21
CA ARG A 90 -4.97 12.87 17.03
C ARG A 90 -6.40 12.74 17.50
N LEU A 91 -7.30 12.48 16.55
CA LEU A 91 -8.74 12.39 16.82
C LEU A 91 -9.06 11.20 17.72
N MET A 92 -8.43 10.03 17.50
CA MET A 92 -8.59 8.85 18.36
C MET A 92 -8.14 9.13 19.80
N ALA A 93 -7.04 9.86 20.00
CA ALA A 93 -6.59 10.27 21.32
C ALA A 93 -7.56 11.22 22.05
N GLN A 94 -8.43 11.92 21.31
CA GLN A 94 -9.45 12.82 21.84
C GLN A 94 -10.77 12.09 22.15
N GLN A 95 -10.94 10.84 21.68
CA GLN A 95 -12.15 10.06 21.99
C GLN A 95 -12.15 9.59 23.44
N PRO A 96 -13.35 9.28 23.99
CA PRO A 96 -13.45 8.54 25.24
C PRO A 96 -12.64 7.25 25.18
N LYS A 97 -12.09 6.82 26.32
CA LYS A 97 -11.20 5.63 26.37
C LYS A 97 -11.86 4.42 25.71
N GLN A 98 -11.21 3.92 24.69
CA GLN A 98 -11.63 2.76 23.89
C GLN A 98 -10.71 1.58 24.25
N ASN A 99 -10.94 0.96 25.42
CA ASN A 99 -10.07 -0.10 25.95
C ASN A 99 -9.87 -1.26 24.96
N GLU A 100 -10.89 -1.62 24.21
CA GLU A 100 -10.81 -2.70 23.21
C GLU A 100 -9.85 -2.33 22.07
N SER A 101 -10.00 -1.14 21.48
CA SER A 101 -9.11 -0.67 20.40
C SER A 101 -7.67 -0.52 20.87
N ILE A 102 -7.44 -0.04 22.10
CA ILE A 102 -6.10 0.02 22.69
C ILE A 102 -5.51 -1.38 22.89
N SER A 103 -6.31 -2.36 23.31
CA SER A 103 -5.85 -3.74 23.42
C SER A 103 -5.47 -4.32 22.06
N ILE A 104 -6.21 -4.02 21.01
CA ILE A 104 -5.87 -4.43 19.64
C ILE A 104 -4.53 -3.81 19.24
N LEU A 105 -4.33 -2.49 19.42
CA LEU A 105 -3.08 -1.81 19.08
C LEU A 105 -1.87 -2.43 19.80
N LYS A 106 -1.98 -2.70 21.11
CA LYS A 106 -0.93 -3.34 21.90
C LYS A 106 -0.61 -4.75 21.39
N ASN A 107 -1.64 -5.54 21.08
CA ASN A 107 -1.45 -6.88 20.53
C ASN A 107 -0.70 -6.85 19.20
N GLN A 108 -1.02 -5.90 18.28
CA GLN A 108 -0.29 -5.80 17.02
C GLN A 108 1.19 -5.45 17.24
N ILE A 109 1.48 -4.56 18.18
CA ILE A 109 2.86 -4.19 18.56
C ILE A 109 3.63 -5.41 19.08
N ASP A 110 3.02 -6.18 19.96
CA ASP A 110 3.65 -7.35 20.60
C ASP A 110 3.90 -8.47 19.55
N GLU A 111 2.95 -8.70 18.64
CA GLU A 111 3.12 -9.66 17.54
C GLU A 111 4.25 -9.24 16.58
N ILE A 112 4.35 -7.96 16.24
CA ILE A 112 5.46 -7.45 15.42
C ILE A 112 6.79 -7.63 16.16
N ASP A 113 6.88 -7.31 17.47
CA ASP A 113 8.09 -7.52 18.27
C ASP A 113 8.50 -9.01 18.30
N HIS A 114 7.52 -9.91 18.44
CA HIS A 114 7.78 -11.34 18.41
C HIS A 114 8.34 -11.78 17.07
N LEU A 115 7.70 -11.40 15.96
CA LEU A 115 8.16 -11.70 14.61
C LEU A 115 9.56 -11.14 14.35
N LEU A 116 9.84 -9.91 14.78
CA LEU A 116 11.16 -9.27 14.61
C LEU A 116 12.26 -9.94 15.44
N SER A 117 11.91 -10.62 16.54
CA SER A 117 12.89 -11.36 17.37
C SER A 117 13.33 -12.69 16.74
N THR A 118 12.49 -13.28 15.88
CA THR A 118 12.70 -14.58 15.23
C THR A 118 12.80 -14.48 13.72
N LEU A 119 12.98 -13.26 13.18
CA LEU A 119 12.86 -12.93 11.76
C LEU A 119 13.88 -13.71 10.91
N THR A 120 13.38 -14.54 10.00
CA THR A 120 14.17 -15.24 8.97
C THR A 120 14.29 -14.43 7.66
N PHE A 121 13.66 -13.29 7.58
CA PHE A 121 13.63 -12.36 6.44
C PHE A 121 13.19 -13.01 5.12
N ASP A 122 12.20 -13.89 5.20
CA ASP A 122 11.50 -14.48 4.06
C ASP A 122 10.17 -13.75 3.78
N ASP A 123 9.60 -13.98 2.60
CA ASP A 123 8.37 -13.34 2.17
C ASP A 123 7.20 -13.59 3.15
N ALA A 124 7.12 -14.78 3.74
CA ALA A 124 6.05 -15.13 4.66
C ALA A 124 6.14 -14.33 5.97
N SER A 125 7.34 -14.20 6.53
CA SER A 125 7.58 -13.41 7.74
C SER A 125 7.30 -11.93 7.52
N LEU A 126 7.74 -11.38 6.38
CA LEU A 126 7.48 -9.99 6.00
C LEU A 126 5.98 -9.73 5.78
N GLN A 127 5.28 -10.69 5.18
CA GLN A 127 3.82 -10.59 4.99
C GLN A 127 3.06 -10.57 6.32
N LEU A 128 3.46 -11.39 7.30
CA LEU A 128 2.87 -11.38 8.63
C LEU A 128 3.10 -10.04 9.33
N ILE A 129 4.33 -9.50 9.30
CA ILE A 129 4.62 -8.17 9.85
C ILE A 129 3.75 -7.10 9.18
N GLN A 130 3.61 -7.16 7.85
CA GLN A 130 2.74 -6.24 7.12
C GLN A 130 1.27 -6.35 7.54
N GLN A 131 0.75 -7.55 7.76
CA GLN A 131 -0.63 -7.75 8.21
C GLN A 131 -0.86 -7.09 9.58
N HIS A 132 0.03 -7.33 10.54
CA HIS A 132 -0.05 -6.69 11.86
C HIS A 132 0.09 -5.18 11.79
N ASN A 133 1.02 -4.68 10.97
CA ASN A 133 1.18 -3.25 10.71
C ASN A 133 -0.10 -2.62 10.14
N ALA A 134 -0.70 -3.25 9.13
CA ALA A 134 -1.95 -2.79 8.52
C ALA A 134 -3.10 -2.77 9.53
N VAL A 135 -3.24 -3.80 10.38
CA VAL A 135 -4.25 -3.84 11.44
C VAL A 135 -4.06 -2.71 12.44
N PHE A 136 -2.80 -2.41 12.85
CA PHE A 136 -2.50 -1.29 13.74
C PHE A 136 -3.02 0.05 13.17
N HIS A 137 -2.61 0.40 11.97
CA HIS A 137 -3.02 1.65 11.31
C HIS A 137 -4.53 1.71 11.07
N LYS A 138 -5.12 0.62 10.59
CA LYS A 138 -6.55 0.51 10.30
C LYS A 138 -7.40 0.69 11.56
N THR A 139 -6.95 0.12 12.69
CA THR A 139 -7.62 0.30 13.98
C THR A 139 -7.69 1.78 14.38
N ILE A 140 -6.62 2.55 14.17
CA ILE A 140 -6.60 4.00 14.43
C ILE A 140 -7.57 4.73 13.51
N MET A 141 -7.54 4.41 12.21
CA MET A 141 -8.40 5.04 11.21
C MET A 141 -9.89 4.80 11.49
N GLU A 142 -10.26 3.59 11.85
CA GLU A 142 -11.65 3.18 12.10
C GLU A 142 -12.20 3.73 13.43
N ASN A 143 -11.31 3.99 14.40
CA ASN A 143 -11.69 4.44 15.74
C ASN A 143 -11.40 5.93 16.02
N CYS A 144 -11.04 6.70 15.01
CA CYS A 144 -10.77 8.14 15.14
C CYS A 144 -12.04 8.99 15.35
N GLY A 145 -13.24 8.41 15.18
CA GLY A 145 -14.51 9.13 15.32
C GLY A 145 -14.85 10.08 14.17
N ASN A 146 -14.11 10.01 13.05
CA ASN A 146 -14.36 10.82 11.86
C ASN A 146 -14.39 9.96 10.58
N ASN A 147 -15.59 9.62 10.15
CA ASN A 147 -15.81 8.76 8.97
C ASN A 147 -15.24 9.35 7.67
N PHE A 148 -15.08 10.67 7.56
CA PHE A 148 -14.53 11.30 6.35
C PHE A 148 -13.03 11.11 6.23
N VAL A 149 -12.30 10.94 7.33
CA VAL A 149 -10.87 10.60 7.27
C VAL A 149 -10.70 9.25 6.60
N ASN A 150 -11.41 8.22 7.09
CA ASN A 150 -11.36 6.88 6.51
C ASN A 150 -11.88 6.85 5.06
N PHE A 151 -13.00 7.54 4.78
CA PHE A 151 -13.52 7.65 3.42
C PHE A 151 -12.52 8.27 2.46
N THR A 152 -11.84 9.35 2.85
CA THR A 152 -10.86 10.04 1.98
C THR A 152 -9.63 9.18 1.76
N CYS A 153 -9.11 8.50 2.80
CA CYS A 153 -8.02 7.55 2.65
C CYS A 153 -8.36 6.45 1.64
N ASN A 154 -9.54 5.86 1.75
CA ASN A 154 -9.99 4.80 0.83
C ASN A 154 -10.14 5.30 -0.62
N GLN A 155 -10.38 6.59 -0.86
CA GLN A 155 -10.41 7.15 -2.22
C GLN A 155 -9.00 7.31 -2.82
N ILE A 156 -7.97 7.47 -2.00
CA ILE A 156 -6.57 7.60 -2.43
C ILE A 156 -5.92 6.21 -2.51
N SER A 157 -6.27 5.32 -1.60
CA SER A 157 -5.67 3.98 -1.43
C SER A 157 -6.17 2.93 -2.46
N HIS A 158 -6.61 3.38 -3.63
CA HIS A 158 -7.05 2.46 -4.69
C HIS A 158 -5.89 1.69 -5.35
N LEU A 159 -4.67 2.14 -5.17
CA LEU A 159 -3.49 1.39 -5.57
C LEU A 159 -3.00 0.53 -4.39
N PRO A 160 -2.60 -0.72 -4.63
CA PRO A 160 -2.07 -1.59 -3.56
C PRO A 160 -0.92 -0.97 -2.79
N MET A 161 -0.17 -0.07 -3.46
CA MET A 161 0.98 0.64 -2.90
C MET A 161 0.60 1.84 -2.02
N LEU A 162 -0.68 2.18 -1.92
CA LEU A 162 -1.20 3.31 -1.14
C LEU A 162 -2.19 2.87 -0.06
N GLU A 163 -2.19 1.59 0.30
CA GLU A 163 -3.01 1.10 1.41
C GLU A 163 -2.51 1.64 2.76
N VAL A 164 -3.45 1.88 3.66
CA VAL A 164 -3.16 2.34 5.02
C VAL A 164 -2.27 1.31 5.74
N GLY A 165 -1.20 1.78 6.37
CA GLY A 165 -0.22 0.93 7.02
C GLY A 165 0.68 0.16 6.05
N LEU A 166 0.91 0.70 4.87
CA LEU A 166 1.76 0.08 3.86
C LEU A 166 3.24 0.06 4.27
N MET A 167 3.88 -1.08 4.01
CA MET A 167 5.34 -1.20 4.04
C MET A 167 5.87 -1.40 2.61
N VAL A 168 6.91 -0.66 2.25
CA VAL A 168 7.57 -0.76 0.95
C VAL A 168 9.00 -1.26 1.13
N PHE A 169 9.38 -2.25 0.33
CA PHE A 169 10.74 -2.80 0.29
C PHE A 169 11.27 -2.82 -1.13
N ASP A 170 12.55 -2.52 -1.30
CA ASP A 170 13.26 -2.74 -2.54
C ASP A 170 13.85 -4.15 -2.57
N LYS A 171 13.52 -4.91 -3.60
CA LYS A 171 14.04 -6.29 -3.79
C LYS A 171 15.56 -6.34 -3.88
N SER A 172 16.21 -5.35 -4.50
CA SER A 172 17.64 -5.30 -4.65
C SER A 172 18.35 -5.18 -3.30
N VAL A 173 17.76 -4.40 -2.39
CA VAL A 173 18.28 -4.22 -1.02
C VAL A 173 18.20 -5.51 -0.21
N LEU A 174 17.14 -6.31 -0.40
CA LEU A 174 16.97 -7.58 0.31
C LEU A 174 17.95 -8.67 -0.14
N SER A 175 18.66 -8.47 -1.25
CA SER A 175 19.67 -9.42 -1.74
C SER A 175 21.04 -9.29 -1.07
N THR A 176 21.25 -8.27 -0.22
CA THR A 176 22.49 -7.99 0.48
C THR A 176 22.35 -8.05 1.98
N GLU A 177 23.37 -8.51 2.70
CA GLU A 177 23.38 -8.57 4.17
C GLU A 177 23.15 -7.18 4.80
N GLU A 178 23.85 -6.16 4.30
CA GLU A 178 23.68 -4.77 4.74
C GLU A 178 22.24 -4.25 4.51
N GLY A 179 21.64 -4.60 3.38
CA GLY A 179 20.25 -4.22 3.07
C GLY A 179 19.24 -4.90 3.98
N VAL A 180 19.48 -6.17 4.31
CA VAL A 180 18.66 -6.91 5.29
C VAL A 180 18.77 -6.25 6.67
N GLU A 181 19.98 -5.94 7.15
CA GLU A 181 20.18 -5.27 8.44
C GLU A 181 19.49 -3.90 8.51
N ARG A 182 19.62 -3.08 7.47
CA ARG A 182 18.91 -1.79 7.37
C ARG A 182 17.40 -1.97 7.41
N SER A 183 16.88 -2.98 6.73
CA SER A 183 15.44 -3.27 6.72
C SER A 183 14.94 -3.71 8.10
N ILE A 184 15.69 -4.56 8.81
CA ILE A 184 15.40 -4.95 10.20
C ILE A 184 15.41 -3.72 11.11
N PHE A 185 16.42 -2.86 10.99
CA PHE A 185 16.50 -1.63 11.79
C PHE A 185 15.28 -0.75 11.57
N ARG A 186 14.88 -0.54 10.30
CA ARG A 186 13.69 0.25 9.96
C ARG A 186 12.40 -0.33 10.54
N LEU A 187 12.21 -1.65 10.46
CA LEU A 187 11.06 -2.34 11.05
C LEU A 187 11.01 -2.16 12.57
N LYS A 188 12.15 -2.34 13.26
CA LYS A 188 12.26 -2.12 14.71
C LYS A 188 11.98 -0.68 15.11
N LEU A 189 12.50 0.28 14.34
CA LEU A 189 12.23 1.70 14.55
C LEU A 189 10.74 2.00 14.39
N GLY A 190 10.11 1.53 13.32
CA GLY A 190 8.68 1.70 13.07
C GLY A 190 7.83 1.14 14.20
N ASN A 191 8.13 -0.08 14.68
CA ASN A 191 7.38 -0.68 15.80
C ASN A 191 7.63 0.04 17.13
N SER A 192 8.82 0.60 17.34
CA SER A 192 9.08 1.47 18.49
C SER A 192 8.24 2.76 18.46
N GLN A 193 8.02 3.32 17.28
CA GLN A 193 7.14 4.47 17.11
C GLN A 193 5.66 4.09 17.32
N HIS A 194 5.22 2.91 16.90
CA HIS A 194 3.88 2.39 17.22
C HIS A 194 3.62 2.35 18.74
N LYS A 195 4.60 1.93 19.54
CA LYS A 195 4.50 1.96 21.01
C LYS A 195 4.24 3.37 21.52
N VAL A 196 4.97 4.36 21.02
CA VAL A 196 4.80 5.77 21.42
C VAL A 196 3.45 6.31 20.99
N ILE A 197 2.99 5.99 19.78
CA ILE A 197 1.67 6.38 19.26
C ILE A 197 0.56 5.79 20.12
N CYS A 198 0.61 4.48 20.37
CA CYS A 198 -0.37 3.78 21.20
C CYS A 198 -0.42 4.34 22.63
N GLU A 199 0.74 4.59 23.25
CA GLU A 199 0.83 5.19 24.58
C GLU A 199 0.25 6.61 24.61
N ALA A 200 0.52 7.43 23.59
CA ALA A 200 -0.02 8.78 23.48
C ALA A 200 -1.55 8.77 23.32
N ILE A 201 -2.08 7.85 22.50
CA ILE A 201 -3.54 7.67 22.33
C ILE A 201 -4.17 7.22 23.68
N GLU A 202 -3.59 6.24 24.35
CA GLU A 202 -4.10 5.73 25.66
C GLU A 202 -4.14 6.82 26.73
N LYS A 203 -3.15 7.74 26.71
CA LYS A 203 -3.07 8.88 27.64
C LYS A 203 -3.91 10.10 27.24
N GLY A 204 -4.49 10.09 26.04
CA GLY A 204 -5.22 11.24 25.49
C GLY A 204 -4.31 12.38 25.02
N ASP A 205 -3.00 12.11 24.83
CA ASP A 205 -2.03 13.09 24.32
C ASP A 205 -2.14 13.20 22.78
N SER A 206 -3.10 13.98 22.36
CA SER A 206 -3.46 14.14 20.95
C SER A 206 -2.36 14.81 20.12
N VAL A 207 -1.56 15.70 20.72
CA VAL A 207 -0.47 16.40 20.02
C VAL A 207 0.70 15.43 19.78
N ARG A 208 1.06 14.64 20.78
CA ARG A 208 2.12 13.65 20.66
C ARG A 208 1.76 12.52 19.71
N SER A 209 0.50 12.02 19.76
CA SER A 209 0.03 10.98 18.85
C SER A 209 0.06 11.43 17.38
N GLU A 210 -0.41 12.65 17.09
CA GLU A 210 -0.34 13.26 15.75
C GLU A 210 1.10 13.43 15.29
N GLY A 211 1.96 14.03 16.13
CA GLY A 211 3.36 14.29 15.78
C GLY A 211 4.14 13.02 15.52
N MET A 212 3.97 11.99 16.37
CA MET A 212 4.69 10.73 16.21
C MET A 212 4.17 9.95 15.00
N MET A 213 2.87 9.94 14.74
CA MET A 213 2.32 9.30 13.53
C MET A 213 2.85 9.98 12.27
N ARG A 214 2.95 11.31 12.23
CA ARG A 214 3.52 12.05 11.10
C ARG A 214 4.98 11.67 10.87
N GLU A 215 5.77 11.63 11.93
CA GLU A 215 7.19 11.23 11.85
C GLU A 215 7.35 9.78 11.39
N HIS A 216 6.51 8.89 11.90
CA HIS A 216 6.47 7.49 11.49
C HIS A 216 6.25 7.33 9.98
N LEU A 217 5.34 8.11 9.40
CA LEU A 217 5.03 8.03 7.98
C LEU A 217 6.05 8.79 7.10
N ASN A 218 6.73 9.81 7.63
CA ASN A 218 7.82 10.49 6.92
C ASN A 218 8.99 9.55 6.64
N ILE A 219 9.26 8.56 7.49
CA ILE A 219 10.31 7.55 7.27
C ILE A 219 10.06 6.78 5.95
N LEU A 220 8.80 6.53 5.59
CA LEU A 220 8.47 5.88 4.33
C LEU A 220 8.83 6.78 3.12
N VAL A 221 8.56 8.07 3.21
CA VAL A 221 8.90 9.04 2.16
C VAL A 221 10.41 9.14 1.99
N GLU A 222 11.15 9.29 3.10
CA GLU A 222 12.62 9.34 3.08
C GLU A 222 13.22 8.05 2.52
N TYR A 223 12.63 6.91 2.85
CA TYR A 223 13.05 5.62 2.30
C TYR A 223 12.90 5.57 0.77
N ILE A 224 11.78 6.04 0.22
CA ILE A 224 11.57 6.14 -1.23
C ILE A 224 12.59 7.12 -1.85
N GLU A 225 12.89 8.24 -1.19
CA GLU A 225 13.86 9.23 -1.68
C GLU A 225 15.30 8.72 -1.72
N LEU A 226 15.67 7.86 -0.79
CA LEU A 226 17.01 7.24 -0.81
C LEU A 226 17.22 6.39 -2.07
N PHE A 227 16.18 5.70 -2.55
CA PHE A 227 16.26 4.93 -3.78
C PHE A 227 16.29 5.79 -5.04
N GLU A 228 15.58 6.91 -5.07
CA GLU A 228 15.63 7.85 -6.21
C GLU A 228 17.04 8.44 -6.43
N LYS A 229 17.86 8.49 -5.37
CA LYS A 229 19.23 9.00 -5.41
C LYS A 229 20.27 7.94 -5.79
N SER A 230 19.89 6.65 -5.79
CA SER A 230 20.75 5.59 -6.27
C SER A 230 20.79 5.63 -7.81
N ASP A 231 21.92 5.24 -8.42
CA ASP A 231 22.11 5.25 -9.88
C ASP A 231 21.18 4.26 -10.64
N GLU A 232 20.48 3.41 -9.92
CA GLU A 232 19.45 2.53 -10.47
C GLU A 232 18.12 3.26 -10.60
N LYS A 233 17.56 3.27 -11.82
CA LYS A 233 16.22 3.81 -12.05
C LYS A 233 15.21 3.00 -11.25
N LEU A 234 14.74 3.54 -10.16
CA LEU A 234 13.66 2.98 -9.37
C LEU A 234 12.40 2.89 -10.24
N THR A 235 11.88 1.69 -10.40
CA THR A 235 10.60 1.44 -11.06
C THR A 235 9.61 0.91 -10.04
N LEU A 236 8.32 1.04 -10.31
CA LEU A 236 7.29 0.49 -9.43
C LEU A 236 7.43 -1.03 -9.24
N SER A 237 7.96 -1.72 -10.26
CA SER A 237 8.23 -3.16 -10.21
C SER A 237 9.43 -3.53 -9.31
N ASN A 238 10.31 -2.58 -8.99
CA ASN A 238 11.43 -2.81 -8.07
C ASN A 238 10.98 -2.74 -6.60
N LEU A 239 9.88 -2.02 -6.32
CA LEU A 239 9.31 -1.97 -4.99
C LEU A 239 8.46 -3.20 -4.73
N ILE A 240 8.74 -3.91 -3.64
CA ILE A 240 7.85 -4.95 -3.14
C ILE A 240 6.87 -4.29 -2.19
N THR A 241 5.59 -4.46 -2.47
CA THR A 241 4.53 -4.05 -1.55
C THR A 241 3.96 -5.28 -0.85
N TYR A 242 4.00 -5.28 0.46
CA TYR A 242 3.34 -6.28 1.29
C TYR A 242 2.01 -5.70 1.77
N SER A 243 1.01 -5.70 0.89
CA SER A 243 -0.31 -5.11 1.15
C SER A 243 -1.32 -6.08 1.80
N GLY A 244 -0.87 -7.25 2.24
CA GLY A 244 -1.75 -8.31 2.76
C GLY A 244 -2.57 -9.03 1.67
N ILE A 245 -2.41 -8.65 0.42
CA ILE A 245 -2.94 -9.41 -0.73
C ILE A 245 -1.98 -10.57 -0.98
N GLU A 246 -2.50 -11.80 -1.04
CA GLU A 246 -1.70 -12.98 -1.31
C GLU A 246 -0.85 -12.80 -2.57
N LEU A 247 0.48 -12.70 -2.40
CA LEU A 247 1.43 -12.63 -3.51
C LEU A 247 1.39 -13.89 -4.39
N SER A 248 0.88 -15.01 -3.86
CA SER A 248 0.65 -16.25 -4.62
C SER A 248 -0.27 -16.07 -5.84
N THR A 249 -1.08 -15.01 -5.87
CA THR A 249 -1.90 -14.65 -7.04
C THR A 249 -1.14 -13.86 -8.10
N PHE A 250 0.14 -13.55 -7.87
CA PHE A 250 0.96 -12.65 -8.69
C PHE A 250 1.95 -13.37 -9.62
N GLU A 251 1.81 -14.66 -9.91
CA GLU A 251 2.59 -15.26 -11.00
C GLU A 251 2.19 -14.63 -12.34
N PRO A 252 3.16 -14.08 -13.11
CA PRO A 252 2.86 -13.60 -14.45
C PRO A 252 2.39 -14.78 -15.28
N THR A 253 1.21 -14.66 -15.89
CA THR A 253 0.78 -15.61 -16.92
C THR A 253 1.88 -15.67 -17.98
N LYS A 254 2.66 -16.77 -18.01
CA LYS A 254 3.62 -17.04 -19.08
C LYS A 254 2.84 -16.94 -20.39
N LYS A 255 3.14 -15.91 -21.21
CA LYS A 255 2.87 -15.99 -22.63
C LYS A 255 3.69 -17.20 -23.09
N GLU A 256 3.03 -18.31 -23.42
CA GLU A 256 3.64 -19.36 -24.20
C GLU A 256 4.20 -18.69 -25.46
N ALA A 257 5.52 -18.69 -25.57
CA ALA A 257 6.21 -18.40 -26.79
C ALA A 257 5.87 -19.57 -27.72
N SER A 258 4.83 -19.42 -28.51
CA SER A 258 4.60 -20.27 -29.68
C SER A 258 5.33 -19.65 -30.85
N ASN A 259 6.25 -20.47 -31.36
CA ASN A 259 7.03 -20.33 -32.58
C ASN A 259 6.32 -19.63 -33.74
#